data_cf593bd3211d4e2050202fb3bc8e2879
#
_entry.id   cf593bd3211d4e2050202fb3bc8e2879
#
_cell.length_a   1.000
_cell.length_b   1.000
_cell.length_c   1.000
_cell.angle_alpha   90.00
_cell.angle_beta   90.00
_cell.angle_gamma   90.00
#
_symmetry.space_group_name_H-M   'P 1'
#
loop_
_entity.id
_entity.type
_entity.pdbx_description
1 polymer ?
#
loop_
_entity_poly.entity_id
_entity_poly.type
_entity_poly.pdbx_seq_one_letter_code
_entity_poly.pdbx_strand_id
1 'polypeptide(L)'
;VTAVIPYFGYAKQDRKSTGCEPISARLVADILTSAGADRVISVDLHVAQIQGFFKIPMDHLTALTTIASYLRTKDLTDAVIVSPDVGRVKLAEKYGALLNLPIALMHKRRSVGGSSPEVVGIVGDVAGMTPIIVDDMISTGGTIRNSAEALVEAGSDPCYIAATHGVLVGEAMTRLNADCIREVIVTNTVPVPAEKLVELPQLHVLSIAGLLSDVIG
;
A
#
# COMPACT_ATOMS: atom_id res chain seq x y z
N VAL A 1 2.10 28.87 4.05
CA VAL A 1 2.22 27.94 2.89
C VAL A 1 1.75 26.57 3.31
N THR A 2 0.79 25.96 2.57
CA THR A 2 0.39 24.57 2.74
C THR A 2 1.17 23.69 1.77
N ALA A 3 1.96 22.75 2.29
CA ALA A 3 2.70 21.78 1.48
C ALA A 3 1.82 20.54 1.26
N VAL A 4 1.34 20.34 0.03
CA VAL A 4 0.56 19.16 -0.37
C VAL A 4 1.51 18.11 -0.89
N ILE A 5 1.71 17.04 -0.12
CA ILE A 5 2.69 15.97 -0.38
C ILE A 5 1.94 14.63 -0.33
N PRO A 6 1.25 14.24 -1.42
CA PRO A 6 0.42 13.04 -1.41
C PRO A 6 1.20 11.79 -0.99
N TYR A 7 2.41 11.58 -1.49
CA TYR A 7 3.32 10.56 -1.03
C TYR A 7 4.43 11.16 -0.17
N PHE A 8 4.42 10.88 1.13
CA PHE A 8 5.47 11.34 2.03
C PHE A 8 6.70 10.45 1.91
N GLY A 9 7.71 10.93 1.21
CA GLY A 9 8.98 10.24 1.03
C GLY A 9 9.68 9.94 2.38
N TYR A 10 10.44 8.86 2.45
CA TYR A 10 11.11 8.35 3.65
C TYR A 10 10.17 7.87 4.78
N ALA A 11 8.87 7.76 4.55
CA ALA A 11 7.89 7.29 5.55
C ALA A 11 8.23 5.91 6.15
N LYS A 12 8.95 5.05 5.41
CA LYS A 12 9.43 3.74 5.91
C LYS A 12 10.56 3.84 6.94
N GLN A 13 11.20 5.00 7.06
CA GLN A 13 12.28 5.27 8.01
C GLN A 13 11.77 6.11 9.19
N ASP A 14 10.70 5.62 9.82
CA ASP A 14 10.00 6.21 10.98
C ASP A 14 10.66 5.89 12.32
N ARG A 15 11.56 4.92 12.33
CA ARG A 15 12.28 4.41 13.50
C ARG A 15 13.66 3.89 13.12
N LYS A 16 14.52 3.71 14.12
CA LYS A 16 15.81 3.03 13.94
C LYS A 16 15.60 1.52 13.93
N SER A 17 16.12 0.84 12.93
CA SER A 17 16.14 -0.63 12.83
C SER A 17 17.44 -1.18 13.42
N THR A 18 18.54 -0.43 13.30
CA THR A 18 19.86 -0.73 13.84
C THR A 18 20.45 0.49 14.55
N GLY A 19 21.58 0.33 15.22
CA GLY A 19 22.27 1.45 15.87
C GLY A 19 22.78 2.47 14.84
N CYS A 20 22.82 3.75 15.22
CA CYS A 20 23.36 4.87 14.42
C CYS A 20 22.62 5.20 13.10
N GLU A 21 21.42 4.65 12.89
CA GLU A 21 20.58 5.04 11.77
C GLU A 21 19.82 6.36 12.04
N PRO A 22 19.61 7.20 11.03
CA PRO A 22 18.73 8.37 11.16
C PRO A 22 17.26 7.93 11.13
N ILE A 23 16.39 8.71 11.77
CA ILE A 23 14.94 8.67 11.54
C ILE A 23 14.64 9.67 10.40
N SER A 24 14.76 9.22 9.15
CA SER A 24 14.71 10.12 7.99
C SER A 24 13.33 10.77 7.81
N ALA A 25 12.24 10.10 8.23
CA ALA A 25 10.91 10.69 8.23
C ALA A 25 10.85 11.95 9.14
N ARG A 26 11.53 11.94 10.29
CA ARG A 26 11.66 13.11 11.17
C ARG A 26 12.48 14.21 10.53
N LEU A 27 13.63 13.88 9.92
CA LEU A 27 14.47 14.85 9.23
C LEU A 27 13.71 15.59 8.13
N VAL A 28 12.92 14.87 7.31
CA VAL A 28 12.10 15.47 6.25
C VAL A 28 11.04 16.41 6.84
N ALA A 29 10.40 16.04 7.95
CA ALA A 29 9.44 16.91 8.64
C ALA A 29 10.09 18.22 9.14
N ASP A 30 11.30 18.13 9.70
CA ASP A 30 12.05 19.31 10.15
C ASP A 30 12.51 20.19 8.98
N ILE A 31 12.94 19.60 7.85
CA ILE A 31 13.32 20.34 6.62
C ILE A 31 12.12 21.11 6.06
N LEU A 32 10.95 20.48 5.93
CA LEU A 32 9.73 21.13 5.43
C LEU A 32 9.32 22.31 6.31
N THR A 33 9.34 22.11 7.63
CA THR A 33 9.03 23.17 8.59
C THR A 33 10.04 24.33 8.48
N SER A 34 11.34 24.02 8.39
CA SER A 34 12.40 25.02 8.27
C SER A 34 12.36 25.77 6.93
N ALA A 35 11.87 25.13 5.87
CA ALA A 35 11.65 25.73 4.56
C ALA A 35 10.44 26.69 4.51
N GLY A 36 9.64 26.78 5.60
CA GLY A 36 8.53 27.73 5.73
C GLY A 36 7.16 27.12 5.42
N ALA A 37 7.01 25.82 5.52
CA ALA A 37 5.68 25.21 5.51
C ALA A 37 4.96 25.53 6.83
N ASP A 38 3.69 25.99 6.73
CA ASP A 38 2.81 26.25 7.88
C ASP A 38 1.83 25.11 8.14
N ARG A 39 1.60 24.26 7.14
CA ARG A 39 0.71 23.08 7.18
C ARG A 39 1.19 22.04 6.17
N VAL A 40 1.01 20.77 6.47
CA VAL A 40 1.29 19.64 5.54
C VAL A 40 0.03 18.82 5.33
N ILE A 41 -0.21 18.41 4.09
CA ILE A 41 -1.26 17.45 3.72
C ILE A 41 -0.58 16.24 3.09
N SER A 42 -0.87 15.03 3.55
CA SER A 42 -0.36 13.79 2.97
C SER A 42 -1.42 12.69 2.99
N VAL A 43 -1.24 11.67 2.14
CA VAL A 43 -2.18 10.56 2.00
C VAL A 43 -1.50 9.28 2.47
N ASP A 44 -2.22 8.47 3.25
CA ASP A 44 -1.83 7.14 3.73
C ASP A 44 -0.35 7.02 4.13
N LEU A 45 0.01 7.68 5.23
CA LEU A 45 1.33 7.54 5.84
C LEU A 45 1.60 6.08 6.20
N HIS A 46 2.84 5.63 5.98
CA HIS A 46 3.28 4.27 6.33
C HIS A 46 2.94 3.88 7.77
N VAL A 47 3.07 4.83 8.69
CA VAL A 47 2.57 4.75 10.07
C VAL A 47 2.02 6.12 10.49
N ALA A 48 0.88 6.13 11.16
CA ALA A 48 0.19 7.37 11.56
C ALA A 48 1.02 8.23 12.53
N GLN A 49 1.94 7.62 13.27
CA GLN A 49 2.81 8.29 14.24
C GLN A 49 3.73 9.35 13.60
N ILE A 50 3.98 9.30 12.30
CA ILE A 50 4.74 10.33 11.56
C ILE A 50 4.15 11.73 11.75
N GLN A 51 2.82 11.84 11.95
CA GLN A 51 2.17 13.10 12.27
C GLN A 51 2.79 13.80 13.49
N GLY A 52 3.24 13.02 14.48
CA GLY A 52 3.92 13.53 15.68
C GLY A 52 5.35 14.05 15.44
N PHE A 53 5.90 13.89 14.24
CA PHE A 53 7.20 14.45 13.89
C PHE A 53 7.09 15.93 13.49
N PHE A 54 5.91 16.39 13.08
CA PHE A 54 5.68 17.77 12.69
C PHE A 54 5.40 18.64 13.90
N LYS A 55 5.92 19.87 13.89
CA LYS A 55 5.58 20.94 14.84
C LYS A 55 4.49 21.86 14.31
N ILE A 56 4.08 21.64 13.08
CA ILE A 56 3.02 22.36 12.37
C ILE A 56 1.85 21.40 12.12
N PRO A 57 0.63 21.89 11.86
CA PRO A 57 -0.51 21.04 11.53
C PRO A 57 -0.20 20.10 10.35
N MET A 58 -0.59 18.83 10.50
CA MET A 58 -0.48 17.83 9.45
C MET A 58 -1.82 17.09 9.28
N ASP A 59 -2.37 17.14 8.08
CA ASP A 59 -3.57 16.39 7.71
C ASP A 59 -3.16 15.08 7.05
N HIS A 60 -3.56 14.00 7.69
CA HIS A 60 -3.35 12.64 7.19
C HIS A 60 -4.63 12.12 6.56
N LEU A 61 -4.72 12.21 5.24
CA LEU A 61 -5.84 11.72 4.45
C LEU A 61 -5.70 10.23 4.15
N THR A 62 -6.77 9.61 3.66
CA THR A 62 -6.75 8.21 3.23
C THR A 62 -7.44 8.02 1.89
N ALA A 63 -6.82 7.27 0.98
CA ALA A 63 -7.38 6.86 -0.30
C ALA A 63 -8.27 5.60 -0.19
N LEU A 64 -8.49 5.09 1.02
CA LEU A 64 -9.28 3.89 1.29
C LEU A 64 -10.64 3.90 0.57
N THR A 65 -11.39 4.99 0.67
CA THR A 65 -12.72 5.10 0.03
C THR A 65 -12.64 5.16 -1.49
N THR A 66 -11.61 5.80 -2.05
CA THR A 66 -11.37 5.88 -3.50
C THR A 66 -11.10 4.47 -4.05
N ILE A 67 -10.19 3.74 -3.42
CA ILE A 67 -9.85 2.36 -3.84
C ILE A 67 -11.04 1.41 -3.62
N ALA A 68 -11.72 1.48 -2.48
CA ALA A 68 -12.87 0.64 -2.19
C ALA A 68 -14.04 0.90 -3.16
N SER A 69 -14.25 2.16 -3.58
CA SER A 69 -15.28 2.49 -4.58
C SER A 69 -14.96 1.86 -5.94
N TYR A 70 -13.69 1.81 -6.33
CA TYR A 70 -13.27 1.10 -7.54
C TYR A 70 -13.45 -0.42 -7.40
N LEU A 71 -13.03 -1.00 -6.27
CA LEU A 71 -13.20 -2.44 -6.01
C LEU A 71 -14.67 -2.86 -6.07
N ARG A 72 -15.62 -2.02 -5.61
CA ARG A 72 -17.07 -2.29 -5.73
C ARG A 72 -17.58 -2.40 -7.17
N THR A 73 -16.82 -1.98 -8.16
CA THR A 73 -17.19 -2.17 -9.59
C THR A 73 -16.86 -3.58 -10.08
N LYS A 74 -16.16 -4.38 -9.28
CA LYS A 74 -15.80 -5.77 -9.58
C LYS A 74 -16.81 -6.75 -8.97
N ASP A 75 -16.80 -7.96 -9.47
CA ASP A 75 -17.53 -9.06 -8.80
C ASP A 75 -16.73 -9.47 -7.54
N LEU A 76 -17.33 -9.25 -6.39
CA LEU A 76 -16.75 -9.54 -5.07
C LEU A 76 -17.48 -10.67 -4.35
N THR A 77 -18.30 -11.48 -5.04
CA THR A 77 -19.16 -12.51 -4.42
C THR A 77 -18.34 -13.48 -3.55
N ASP A 78 -17.21 -13.96 -4.04
CA ASP A 78 -16.32 -14.88 -3.34
C ASP A 78 -14.95 -14.20 -3.05
N ALA A 79 -14.97 -12.92 -2.71
CA ALA A 79 -13.75 -12.17 -2.45
C ALA A 79 -13.36 -12.23 -0.96
N VAL A 80 -12.05 -12.13 -0.69
CA VAL A 80 -11.48 -12.05 0.65
C VAL A 80 -10.39 -10.97 0.70
N ILE A 81 -10.43 -10.11 1.71
CA ILE A 81 -9.36 -9.13 1.94
C ILE A 81 -8.16 -9.84 2.56
N VAL A 82 -6.98 -9.64 2.00
CA VAL A 82 -5.75 -10.27 2.49
C VAL A 82 -4.76 -9.23 3.01
N SER A 83 -4.38 -9.37 4.28
CA SER A 83 -3.24 -8.65 4.83
C SER A 83 -1.94 -9.38 4.48
N PRO A 84 -0.98 -8.77 3.76
CA PRO A 84 0.26 -9.44 3.38
C PRO A 84 1.21 -9.69 4.55
N ASP A 85 1.00 -9.06 5.70
CA ASP A 85 1.74 -9.24 6.94
C ASP A 85 0.97 -8.69 8.15
N VAL A 86 1.48 -8.94 9.36
CA VAL A 86 0.84 -8.49 10.63
C VAL A 86 0.77 -6.95 10.77
N GLY A 87 1.64 -6.21 10.08
CA GLY A 87 1.67 -4.75 10.13
C GLY A 87 0.49 -4.10 9.38
N ARG A 88 -0.15 -4.83 8.46
CA ARG A 88 -1.25 -4.35 7.61
C ARG A 88 -2.62 -4.86 8.02
N VAL A 89 -2.73 -5.63 9.11
CA VAL A 89 -4.02 -6.17 9.58
C VAL A 89 -5.06 -5.08 9.78
N LYS A 90 -4.71 -3.96 10.42
CA LYS A 90 -5.64 -2.85 10.63
C LYS A 90 -6.13 -2.20 9.32
N LEU A 91 -5.32 -2.21 8.27
CA LEU A 91 -5.73 -1.75 6.96
C LEU A 91 -6.71 -2.74 6.33
N ALA A 92 -6.40 -4.03 6.38
CA ALA A 92 -7.27 -5.09 5.90
C ALA A 92 -8.64 -5.07 6.61
N GLU A 93 -8.66 -4.88 7.95
CA GLU A 93 -9.90 -4.73 8.72
C GLU A 93 -10.77 -3.57 8.21
N LYS A 94 -10.17 -2.41 7.90
CA LYS A 94 -10.88 -1.26 7.34
C LYS A 94 -11.51 -1.58 5.98
N TYR A 95 -10.75 -2.24 5.09
CA TYR A 95 -11.28 -2.69 3.78
C TYR A 95 -12.37 -3.73 3.96
N GLY A 96 -12.16 -4.74 4.82
CA GLY A 96 -13.15 -5.77 5.12
C GLY A 96 -14.47 -5.19 5.63
N ALA A 97 -14.41 -4.25 6.58
CA ALA A 97 -15.59 -3.55 7.10
C ALA A 97 -16.28 -2.70 6.01
N LEU A 98 -15.50 -1.96 5.20
CA LEU A 98 -16.07 -1.08 4.17
C LEU A 98 -16.69 -1.85 2.99
N LEU A 99 -16.12 -3.00 2.62
CA LEU A 99 -16.59 -3.84 1.51
C LEU A 99 -17.50 -4.98 1.96
N ASN A 100 -17.65 -5.19 3.28
CA ASN A 100 -18.36 -6.31 3.90
C ASN A 100 -17.81 -7.67 3.43
N LEU A 101 -16.48 -7.81 3.47
CA LEU A 101 -15.76 -9.01 3.06
C LEU A 101 -15.03 -9.66 4.24
N PRO A 102 -14.83 -10.99 4.23
CA PRO A 102 -13.98 -11.68 5.18
C PRO A 102 -12.51 -11.24 5.03
N ILE A 103 -11.72 -11.55 6.06
CA ILE A 103 -10.30 -11.17 6.12
C ILE A 103 -9.46 -12.43 6.30
N ALA A 104 -8.35 -12.51 5.56
CA ALA A 104 -7.30 -13.48 5.78
C ALA A 104 -5.96 -12.74 6.06
N LEU A 105 -5.10 -13.39 6.81
CA LEU A 105 -3.79 -12.87 7.21
C LEU A 105 -2.68 -13.80 6.74
N MET A 106 -1.67 -13.25 6.09
CA MET A 106 -0.45 -13.98 5.76
C MET A 106 0.58 -13.81 6.86
N HIS A 107 1.10 -14.92 7.37
CA HIS A 107 2.19 -14.94 8.32
C HIS A 107 3.51 -15.23 7.60
N LYS A 108 4.46 -14.30 7.71
CA LYS A 108 5.79 -14.41 7.10
C LYS A 108 6.85 -14.63 8.18
N ARG A 109 7.76 -15.57 7.93
CA ARG A 109 8.95 -15.78 8.74
C ARG A 109 10.16 -15.29 7.95
N ARG A 110 10.98 -14.44 8.56
CA ARG A 110 12.32 -14.17 8.05
C ARG A 110 13.23 -15.30 8.50
N SER A 111 13.74 -16.08 7.56
CA SER A 111 14.83 -17.03 7.86
C SER A 111 16.09 -16.23 8.20
N VAL A 112 16.77 -16.64 9.26
CA VAL A 112 18.07 -16.06 9.63
C VAL A 112 19.06 -16.36 8.50
N GLY A 113 19.46 -15.32 7.75
CA GLY A 113 20.40 -15.44 6.61
C GLY A 113 19.74 -15.55 5.23
N GLY A 114 18.41 -15.54 5.10
CA GLY A 114 17.70 -15.55 3.82
C GLY A 114 17.42 -14.16 3.27
N SER A 115 17.55 -13.99 1.96
CA SER A 115 17.34 -12.70 1.27
C SER A 115 15.87 -12.30 1.07
N SER A 116 14.92 -13.19 1.29
CA SER A 116 13.49 -12.95 1.09
C SER A 116 12.65 -13.59 2.22
N PRO A 117 11.61 -12.91 2.72
CA PRO A 117 10.70 -13.51 3.69
C PRO A 117 9.84 -14.58 3.00
N GLU A 118 9.81 -15.79 3.56
CA GLU A 118 8.91 -16.87 3.13
C GLU A 118 7.56 -16.76 3.82
N VAL A 119 6.48 -17.05 3.09
CA VAL A 119 5.16 -17.21 3.67
C VAL A 119 5.12 -18.53 4.42
N VAL A 120 4.85 -18.48 5.73
CA VAL A 120 4.85 -19.67 6.61
C VAL A 120 3.43 -20.19 6.81
N GLY A 121 2.41 -19.37 6.60
CA GLY A 121 1.04 -19.77 6.76
C GLY A 121 0.04 -18.67 6.41
N ILE A 122 -1.18 -19.11 6.14
CA ILE A 122 -2.34 -18.26 5.89
C ILE A 122 -3.33 -18.54 7.01
N VAL A 123 -3.86 -17.52 7.65
CA VAL A 123 -4.91 -17.60 8.66
C VAL A 123 -6.19 -17.02 8.04
N GLY A 124 -7.23 -17.83 7.97
CA GLY A 124 -8.48 -17.54 7.27
C GLY A 124 -8.64 -18.39 6.01
N ASP A 125 -9.87 -18.47 5.50
CA ASP A 125 -10.20 -19.26 4.31
C ASP A 125 -9.88 -18.45 3.05
N VAL A 126 -9.19 -19.07 2.09
CA VAL A 126 -8.84 -18.47 0.80
C VAL A 126 -9.09 -19.40 -0.39
N ALA A 127 -9.27 -20.72 -0.14
CA ALA A 127 -9.47 -21.71 -1.20
C ALA A 127 -10.79 -21.45 -1.95
N GLY A 128 -10.71 -21.36 -3.27
CA GLY A 128 -11.85 -21.03 -4.13
C GLY A 128 -12.34 -19.58 -4.03
N MET A 129 -11.58 -18.71 -3.32
CA MET A 129 -11.91 -17.29 -3.19
C MET A 129 -11.01 -16.42 -4.08
N THR A 130 -11.46 -15.21 -4.36
CA THR A 130 -10.68 -14.18 -5.05
C THR A 130 -10.02 -13.24 -4.03
N PRO A 131 -8.70 -13.36 -3.77
CA PRO A 131 -8.04 -12.51 -2.79
C PRO A 131 -7.86 -11.07 -3.29
N ILE A 132 -8.00 -10.12 -2.37
CA ILE A 132 -7.66 -8.70 -2.56
C ILE A 132 -6.54 -8.38 -1.55
N ILE A 133 -5.30 -8.38 -2.01
CA ILE A 133 -4.15 -8.02 -1.17
C ILE A 133 -4.11 -6.50 -1.02
N VAL A 134 -4.13 -6.01 0.23
CA VAL A 134 -4.12 -4.57 0.52
C VAL A 134 -2.84 -4.15 1.23
N ASP A 135 -2.21 -3.08 0.73
CA ASP A 135 -1.00 -2.49 1.34
C ASP A 135 -1.05 -0.95 1.25
N ASP A 136 -0.14 -0.25 1.92
CA ASP A 136 0.02 1.20 1.76
C ASP A 136 0.77 1.54 0.48
N MET A 137 1.77 0.75 0.11
CA MET A 137 2.60 1.01 -1.07
C MET A 137 3.16 -0.24 -1.73
N ILE A 138 3.36 -0.15 -3.04
CA ILE A 138 4.10 -1.13 -3.82
C ILE A 138 5.44 -0.51 -4.24
N SER A 139 6.55 -1.04 -3.73
CA SER A 139 7.90 -0.59 -4.10
C SER A 139 8.47 -1.49 -5.21
N THR A 140 9.15 -2.58 -4.86
CA THR A 140 9.74 -3.51 -5.82
C THR A 140 8.83 -4.67 -6.23
N GLY A 141 7.64 -4.77 -5.68
CA GLY A 141 6.65 -5.81 -5.96
C GLY A 141 6.95 -7.20 -5.39
N GLY A 142 8.13 -7.44 -4.82
CA GLY A 142 8.52 -8.78 -4.36
C GLY A 142 7.61 -9.36 -3.28
N THR A 143 7.28 -8.56 -2.25
CA THR A 143 6.34 -8.98 -1.19
C THR A 143 4.98 -9.36 -1.74
N ILE A 144 4.47 -8.55 -2.67
CA ILE A 144 3.16 -8.75 -3.31
C ILE A 144 3.16 -10.03 -4.14
N ARG A 145 4.18 -10.21 -5.00
CA ARG A 145 4.32 -11.40 -5.82
C ARG A 145 4.35 -12.68 -5.00
N ASN A 146 5.22 -12.76 -4.00
CA ASN A 146 5.34 -13.93 -3.13
C ASN A 146 4.03 -14.21 -2.38
N SER A 147 3.29 -13.15 -2.00
CA SER A 147 1.98 -13.30 -1.35
C SER A 147 0.95 -13.87 -2.32
N ALA A 148 0.88 -13.36 -3.55
CA ALA A 148 -0.07 -13.83 -4.55
C ALA A 148 0.22 -15.28 -4.98
N GLU A 149 1.48 -15.66 -5.16
CA GLU A 149 1.88 -17.03 -5.46
C GLU A 149 1.44 -17.99 -4.35
N ALA A 150 1.72 -17.66 -3.09
CA ALA A 150 1.33 -18.49 -1.95
C ALA A 150 -0.20 -18.65 -1.79
N LEU A 151 -0.98 -17.61 -2.13
CA LEU A 151 -2.44 -17.68 -2.11
C LEU A 151 -2.97 -18.62 -3.20
N VAL A 152 -2.45 -18.50 -4.42
CA VAL A 152 -2.83 -19.41 -5.52
C VAL A 152 -2.41 -20.85 -5.22
N GLU A 153 -1.23 -21.08 -4.63
CA GLU A 153 -0.80 -22.40 -4.15
C GLU A 153 -1.74 -22.96 -3.07
N ALA A 154 -2.36 -22.08 -2.27
CA ALA A 154 -3.39 -22.47 -1.28
C ALA A 154 -4.79 -22.68 -1.90
N GLY A 155 -4.92 -22.60 -3.23
CA GLY A 155 -6.14 -22.89 -3.96
C GLY A 155 -7.05 -21.68 -4.21
N SER A 156 -6.53 -20.46 -4.07
CA SER A 156 -7.29 -19.25 -4.42
C SER A 156 -7.25 -18.96 -5.93
N ASP A 157 -8.15 -18.09 -6.38
CA ASP A 157 -8.08 -17.43 -7.68
C ASP A 157 -6.90 -16.44 -7.75
N PRO A 158 -6.51 -15.97 -8.96
CA PRO A 158 -5.58 -14.86 -9.11
C PRO A 158 -6.05 -13.59 -8.38
N CYS A 159 -5.09 -12.90 -7.75
CA CYS A 159 -5.34 -11.85 -6.78
C CYS A 159 -5.58 -10.46 -7.42
N TYR A 160 -6.46 -9.67 -6.83
CA TYR A 160 -6.40 -8.22 -6.94
C TYR A 160 -5.35 -7.68 -5.97
N ILE A 161 -4.60 -6.67 -6.40
CA ILE A 161 -3.64 -5.94 -5.56
C ILE A 161 -4.10 -4.51 -5.44
N ALA A 162 -4.23 -4.00 -4.22
CA ALA A 162 -4.65 -2.61 -3.99
C ALA A 162 -3.70 -1.90 -3.04
N ALA A 163 -3.09 -0.80 -3.50
CA ALA A 163 -2.22 0.01 -2.67
C ALA A 163 -2.38 1.49 -3.00
N THR A 164 -2.21 2.35 -2.00
CA THR A 164 -2.30 3.79 -2.21
C THR A 164 -1.14 4.29 -3.08
N HIS A 165 0.10 3.90 -2.76
CA HIS A 165 1.29 4.44 -3.43
C HIS A 165 1.92 3.44 -4.38
N GLY A 166 1.79 3.69 -5.68
CA GLY A 166 2.49 2.96 -6.73
C GLY A 166 3.92 3.50 -6.94
N VAL A 167 4.85 3.21 -6.03
CA VAL A 167 6.26 3.65 -6.18
C VAL A 167 6.93 2.92 -7.35
N LEU A 168 6.65 1.62 -7.53
CA LEU A 168 6.92 0.81 -8.72
C LEU A 168 8.37 0.93 -9.23
N VAL A 169 9.34 0.66 -8.37
CA VAL A 169 10.79 0.76 -8.69
C VAL A 169 11.43 -0.59 -8.96
N GLY A 170 12.59 -0.56 -9.62
CA GLY A 170 13.36 -1.76 -9.95
C GLY A 170 12.54 -2.73 -10.80
N GLU A 171 12.47 -3.99 -10.40
CA GLU A 171 11.78 -5.07 -11.14
C GLU A 171 10.26 -5.14 -10.87
N ALA A 172 9.64 -4.06 -10.35
CA ALA A 172 8.22 -4.09 -9.98
C ALA A 172 7.32 -4.50 -11.14
N MET A 173 7.54 -3.97 -12.34
CA MET A 173 6.72 -4.28 -13.52
C MET A 173 6.77 -5.78 -13.86
N THR A 174 7.97 -6.35 -13.95
CA THR A 174 8.17 -7.78 -14.22
C THR A 174 7.55 -8.66 -13.14
N ARG A 175 7.68 -8.28 -11.88
CA ARG A 175 7.14 -9.06 -10.75
C ARG A 175 5.63 -9.02 -10.68
N LEU A 176 5.02 -7.88 -11.01
CA LEU A 176 3.57 -7.70 -11.00
C LEU A 176 2.90 -8.26 -12.27
N ASN A 177 3.64 -8.47 -13.34
CA ASN A 177 3.16 -9.14 -14.56
C ASN A 177 3.25 -10.66 -14.40
N ALA A 178 2.39 -11.23 -13.57
CA ALA A 178 2.36 -12.64 -13.21
C ALA A 178 0.93 -13.18 -13.24
N ASP A 179 0.77 -14.44 -13.65
CA ASP A 179 -0.54 -15.11 -13.80
C ASP A 179 -1.35 -15.17 -12.49
N CYS A 180 -0.65 -15.15 -11.33
CA CYS A 180 -1.28 -15.09 -10.02
C CYS A 180 -1.83 -13.70 -9.66
N ILE A 181 -1.63 -12.67 -10.51
CA ILE A 181 -2.11 -11.30 -10.29
C ILE A 181 -3.09 -10.92 -11.41
N ARG A 182 -4.35 -10.72 -11.04
CA ARG A 182 -5.42 -10.34 -11.95
C ARG A 182 -5.38 -8.86 -12.32
N GLU A 183 -5.13 -8.00 -11.33
CA GLU A 183 -5.15 -6.55 -11.49
C GLU A 183 -4.36 -5.88 -10.38
N VAL A 184 -3.67 -4.79 -10.72
CA VAL A 184 -2.94 -3.94 -9.76
C VAL A 184 -3.59 -2.57 -9.74
N ILE A 185 -4.03 -2.13 -8.57
CA ILE A 185 -4.76 -0.88 -8.36
C ILE A 185 -3.89 0.02 -7.47
N VAL A 186 -3.52 1.17 -8.00
CA VAL A 186 -2.78 2.20 -7.24
C VAL A 186 -3.45 3.56 -7.45
N THR A 187 -2.98 4.57 -6.73
CA THR A 187 -3.44 5.94 -6.95
C THR A 187 -2.35 6.79 -7.59
N ASN A 188 -2.72 7.97 -8.10
CA ASN A 188 -1.77 8.95 -8.64
C ASN A 188 -1.08 9.82 -7.56
N THR A 189 -1.00 9.33 -6.32
CA THR A 189 -0.16 9.94 -5.26
C THR A 189 1.32 9.98 -5.65
N VAL A 190 1.75 9.00 -6.46
CA VAL A 190 3.04 8.97 -7.15
C VAL A 190 2.74 8.91 -8.65
N PRO A 191 3.32 9.80 -9.47
CA PRO A 191 3.13 9.76 -10.91
C PRO A 191 3.58 8.43 -11.50
N VAL A 192 2.72 7.79 -12.28
CA VAL A 192 3.05 6.57 -13.03
C VAL A 192 3.28 6.95 -14.48
N PRO A 193 4.50 6.79 -15.02
CA PRO A 193 4.79 7.07 -16.42
C PRO A 193 3.95 6.21 -17.38
N ALA A 194 3.59 6.77 -18.55
CA ALA A 194 2.75 6.09 -19.53
C ALA A 194 3.36 4.75 -20.02
N GLU A 195 4.68 4.69 -20.10
CA GLU A 195 5.43 3.49 -20.48
C GLU A 195 5.12 2.30 -19.55
N LYS A 196 4.98 2.56 -18.24
CA LYS A 196 4.63 1.54 -17.25
C LYS A 196 3.21 1.00 -17.43
N LEU A 197 2.28 1.82 -17.89
CA LEU A 197 0.91 1.38 -18.19
C LEU A 197 0.86 0.48 -19.43
N VAL A 198 1.76 0.71 -20.39
CA VAL A 198 1.91 -0.18 -21.55
C VAL A 198 2.58 -1.49 -21.16
N GLU A 199 3.61 -1.44 -20.29
CA GLU A 199 4.35 -2.61 -19.80
C GLU A 199 3.51 -3.53 -18.91
N LEU A 200 2.55 -2.96 -18.16
CA LEU A 200 1.67 -3.69 -17.24
C LEU A 200 0.20 -3.30 -17.50
N PRO A 201 -0.46 -3.89 -18.51
CA PRO A 201 -1.83 -3.53 -18.90
C PRO A 201 -2.89 -3.71 -17.79
N GLN A 202 -2.64 -4.59 -16.81
CA GLN A 202 -3.49 -4.79 -15.63
C GLN A 202 -3.25 -3.75 -14.53
N LEU A 203 -2.41 -2.73 -14.74
CA LEU A 203 -2.19 -1.64 -13.79
C LEU A 203 -3.23 -0.54 -13.98
N HIS A 204 -4.01 -0.26 -12.93
CA HIS A 204 -5.00 0.81 -12.89
C HIS A 204 -4.59 1.89 -11.92
N VAL A 205 -4.60 3.14 -12.38
CA VAL A 205 -4.20 4.32 -11.60
C VAL A 205 -5.43 5.17 -11.32
N LEU A 206 -5.82 5.24 -10.06
CA LEU A 206 -6.97 6.02 -9.60
C LEU A 206 -6.57 7.44 -9.24
N SER A 207 -7.43 8.41 -9.56
CA SER A 207 -7.20 9.81 -9.20
C SER A 207 -7.61 10.09 -7.76
N ILE A 208 -6.74 10.79 -7.02
CA ILE A 208 -7.04 11.34 -5.69
C ILE A 208 -7.42 12.83 -5.74
N ALA A 209 -7.69 13.39 -6.94
CA ALA A 209 -7.99 14.81 -7.07
C ALA A 209 -9.22 15.23 -6.25
N GLY A 210 -10.29 14.40 -6.25
CA GLY A 210 -11.45 14.65 -5.41
C GLY A 210 -11.12 14.69 -3.91
N LEU A 211 -10.34 13.72 -3.43
CA LEU A 211 -9.89 13.66 -2.03
C LEU A 211 -9.10 14.92 -1.63
N LEU A 212 -8.23 15.42 -2.52
CA LEU A 212 -7.44 16.62 -2.25
C LEU A 212 -8.27 17.89 -2.34
N SER A 213 -9.20 17.98 -3.30
CA SER A 213 -10.05 19.18 -3.45
C SER A 213 -10.92 19.43 -2.23
N ASP A 214 -11.42 18.38 -1.59
CA ASP A 214 -12.27 18.47 -0.39
C ASP A 214 -11.54 19.07 0.84
N VAL A 215 -10.20 19.08 0.82
CA VAL A 215 -9.37 19.53 1.96
C VAL A 215 -8.64 20.84 1.66
N ILE A 216 -8.35 21.11 0.37
CA ILE A 216 -7.71 22.36 -0.03
C ILE A 216 -8.70 23.52 -0.06
N GLY A 217 -10.01 23.25 -0.25
CA GLY A 217 -11.13 24.21 -0.21
C GLY A 217 -11.29 24.94 -1.52
#